data_fd6a140839c1d00f8c8d3a1f4deaccb9
#
_entry.id   fd6a140839c1d00f8c8d3a1f4deaccb9
#
_cell.length_a   1.000
_cell.length_b   1.000
_cell.length_c   1.000
_cell.angle_alpha   90.00
_cell.angle_beta   90.00
_cell.angle_gamma   90.00
#
_symmetry.space_group_name_H-M   'P 1'
#
loop_
_entity.id
_entity.type
_entity.pdbx_description
1 polymer ?
#
loop_
_entity_poly.entity_id
_entity_poly.type
_entity_poly.pdbx_seq_one_letter_code
_entity_poly.pdbx_strand_id
1 'polypeptide(L)'
;MANIKSAKKRAKQNKVRNTLKSSQRSKTRTAIKAVESAIESGDKSAAAEAYKNAVKTLDTMANKKVLHKNKASRTKSRLNKKIKAL
;
A
#
# COMPACT_ATOMS: atom_id res chain seq x y z
N MET A 1 1.66 37.58 -15.74
CA MET A 1 1.53 37.90 -14.30
C MET A 1 0.62 36.94 -13.56
N ALA A 2 -0.61 36.71 -14.02
CA ALA A 2 -1.51 35.70 -13.44
C ALA A 2 -0.91 34.29 -13.47
N ASN A 3 -0.12 33.98 -14.48
CA ASN A 3 0.50 32.66 -14.68
C ASN A 3 1.51 32.28 -13.59
N ILE A 4 2.20 33.25 -13.01
CA ILE A 4 3.21 32.97 -11.95
C ILE A 4 2.52 32.51 -10.67
N LYS A 5 1.43 33.15 -10.27
CA LYS A 5 0.66 32.74 -9.08
C LYS A 5 0.04 31.36 -9.27
N SER A 6 -0.49 31.08 -10.46
CA SER A 6 -1.09 29.79 -10.79
C SER A 6 -0.03 28.67 -10.79
N ALA A 7 1.17 28.93 -11.32
CA ALA A 7 2.28 27.97 -11.33
C ALA A 7 2.75 27.65 -9.90
N LYS A 8 2.88 28.64 -9.03
CA LYS A 8 3.24 28.45 -7.62
C LYS A 8 2.19 27.60 -6.88
N LYS A 9 0.91 27.87 -7.12
CA LYS A 9 -0.20 27.13 -6.51
C LYS A 9 -0.19 25.68 -6.97
N ARG A 10 0.03 25.42 -8.26
CA ARG A 10 0.12 24.05 -8.81
C ARG A 10 1.32 23.29 -8.24
N ALA A 11 2.47 23.93 -8.14
CA ALA A 11 3.67 23.32 -7.56
C ALA A 11 3.42 22.93 -6.11
N LYS A 12 2.79 23.78 -5.32
CA LYS A 12 2.43 23.49 -3.93
C LYS A 12 1.46 22.32 -3.82
N GLN A 13 0.42 22.31 -4.66
CA GLN A 13 -0.57 21.22 -4.70
C GLN A 13 0.08 19.89 -5.09
N ASN A 14 0.96 19.89 -6.10
CA ASN A 14 1.69 18.69 -6.52
C ASN A 14 2.58 18.14 -5.41
N LYS A 15 3.27 19.01 -4.68
CA LYS A 15 4.10 18.61 -3.55
C LYS A 15 3.28 17.93 -2.46
N VAL A 16 2.11 18.49 -2.10
CA VAL A 16 1.20 17.91 -1.11
C VAL A 16 0.69 16.55 -1.58
N ARG A 17 0.27 16.43 -2.83
CA ARG A 17 -0.20 15.15 -3.40
C ARG A 17 0.88 14.10 -3.40
N ASN A 18 2.12 14.46 -3.76
CA ASN A 18 3.25 13.53 -3.78
C ASN A 18 3.58 13.04 -2.37
N THR A 19 3.56 13.94 -1.38
CA THR A 19 3.79 13.57 0.03
C THR A 19 2.71 12.60 0.52
N LEU A 20 1.45 12.85 0.18
CA LEU A 20 0.34 11.98 0.55
C LEU A 20 0.47 10.59 -0.07
N LYS A 21 0.78 10.50 -1.37
CA LYS A 21 0.99 9.23 -2.05
C LYS A 21 2.18 8.46 -1.47
N SER A 22 3.27 9.14 -1.15
CA SER A 22 4.43 8.55 -0.52
C SER A 22 4.10 7.95 0.84
N SER A 23 3.33 8.67 1.67
CA SER A 23 2.85 8.20 2.97
C SER A 23 1.97 6.96 2.83
N GLN A 24 1.06 6.95 1.84
CA GLN A 24 0.17 5.81 1.57
C GLN A 24 0.96 4.59 1.10
N ARG A 25 1.97 4.77 0.25
CA ARG A 25 2.86 3.69 -0.19
C ARG A 25 3.64 3.10 0.99
N SER A 26 4.11 3.94 1.91
CA SER A 26 4.80 3.50 3.11
C SER A 26 3.90 2.65 4.01
N LYS A 27 2.64 3.03 4.18
CA LYS A 27 1.65 2.24 4.93
C LYS A 27 1.44 0.86 4.28
N THR A 28 1.36 0.83 2.96
CA THR A 28 1.20 -0.41 2.20
C THR A 28 2.40 -1.34 2.41
N ARG A 29 3.61 -0.80 2.30
CA ARG A 29 4.84 -1.56 2.53
C ARG A 29 4.90 -2.11 3.94
N THR A 30 4.54 -1.32 4.93
CA THR A 30 4.52 -1.74 6.34
C THR A 30 3.55 -2.90 6.55
N ALA A 31 2.36 -2.83 5.97
CA ALA A 31 1.36 -3.90 6.05
C ALA A 31 1.87 -5.19 5.41
N ILE A 32 2.51 -5.11 4.24
CA ILE A 32 3.09 -6.27 3.54
C ILE A 32 4.23 -6.88 4.36
N LYS A 33 5.12 -6.05 4.89
CA LYS A 33 6.23 -6.51 5.74
C LYS A 33 5.75 -7.21 6.99
N ALA A 34 4.66 -6.76 7.59
CA ALA A 34 4.07 -7.40 8.75
C ALA A 34 3.62 -8.84 8.43
N VAL A 35 3.01 -9.05 7.26
CA VAL A 35 2.63 -10.40 6.79
C VAL A 35 3.87 -11.26 6.56
N GLU A 36 4.86 -10.73 5.85
CA GLU A 36 6.10 -11.46 5.55
C GLU A 36 6.85 -11.85 6.82
N SER A 37 6.92 -10.94 7.79
CA SER A 37 7.56 -11.21 9.09
C SER A 37 6.84 -12.35 9.84
N ALA A 38 5.52 -12.36 9.84
CA ALA A 38 4.73 -13.42 10.45
C ALA A 38 4.93 -14.76 9.74
N ILE A 39 5.06 -14.74 8.40
CA ILE A 39 5.36 -15.94 7.61
C ILE A 39 6.75 -16.50 7.96
N GLU A 40 7.75 -15.64 8.09
CA GLU A 40 9.10 -16.03 8.47
C GLU A 40 9.16 -16.67 9.86
N SER A 41 8.35 -16.16 10.79
CA SER A 41 8.27 -16.73 12.13
C SER A 41 7.50 -18.06 12.18
N GLY A 42 6.84 -18.44 11.08
CA GLY A 42 6.07 -19.67 10.99
C GLY A 42 4.73 -19.65 11.70
N ASP A 43 4.28 -18.50 12.17
CA ASP A 43 3.01 -18.36 12.88
C ASP A 43 1.87 -18.09 11.87
N LYS A 44 1.15 -19.15 11.53
CA LYS A 44 0.04 -19.09 10.58
C LYS A 44 -1.08 -18.18 11.06
N SER A 45 -1.39 -18.20 12.34
CA SER A 45 -2.43 -17.37 12.96
C SER A 45 -2.10 -15.87 12.83
N ALA A 46 -0.89 -15.49 13.22
CA ALA A 46 -0.42 -14.11 13.10
C ALA A 46 -0.33 -13.67 11.64
N ALA A 47 0.11 -14.57 10.75
CA ALA A 47 0.15 -14.30 9.31
C ALA A 47 -1.24 -14.05 8.73
N ALA A 48 -2.25 -14.81 9.15
CA ALA A 48 -3.62 -14.64 8.70
C ALA A 48 -4.21 -13.30 9.16
N GLU A 49 -3.96 -12.87 10.39
CA GLU A 49 -4.41 -11.57 10.89
C GLU A 49 -3.73 -10.42 10.16
N ALA A 50 -2.40 -10.48 10.02
CA ALA A 50 -1.64 -9.49 9.28
C ALA A 50 -2.09 -9.42 7.81
N TYR A 51 -2.42 -10.55 7.22
CA TYR A 51 -2.95 -10.63 5.86
C TYR A 51 -4.29 -9.92 5.72
N LYS A 52 -5.21 -10.08 6.66
CA LYS A 52 -6.49 -9.35 6.64
C LYS A 52 -6.27 -7.84 6.61
N ASN A 53 -5.37 -7.34 7.43
CA ASN A 53 -5.03 -5.91 7.46
C ASN A 53 -4.36 -5.47 6.16
N ALA A 54 -3.47 -6.29 5.61
CA ALA A 54 -2.80 -6.01 4.34
C ALA A 54 -3.80 -5.94 3.18
N VAL A 55 -4.77 -6.85 3.14
CA VAL A 55 -5.83 -6.85 2.12
C VAL A 55 -6.64 -5.56 2.17
N LYS A 56 -7.06 -5.14 3.36
CA LYS A 56 -7.77 -3.87 3.53
C LYS A 56 -6.96 -2.69 3.01
N THR A 57 -5.69 -2.64 3.35
CA THR A 57 -4.78 -1.58 2.91
C THR A 57 -4.61 -1.60 1.40
N LEU A 58 -4.37 -2.77 0.81
CA LEU A 58 -4.19 -2.92 -0.63
C LEU A 58 -5.45 -2.52 -1.41
N ASP A 59 -6.61 -2.94 -0.95
CA ASP A 59 -7.88 -2.60 -1.60
C ASP A 59 -8.18 -1.10 -1.50
N THR A 60 -7.92 -0.49 -0.35
CA THR A 60 -8.08 0.95 -0.16
C THR A 60 -7.15 1.73 -1.09
N MET A 61 -5.89 1.30 -1.21
CA MET A 61 -4.91 1.97 -2.07
C MET A 61 -5.24 1.79 -3.55
N ALA A 62 -5.79 0.65 -3.95
CA ALA A 62 -6.27 0.41 -5.31
C ALA A 62 -7.48 1.30 -5.63
N ASN A 63 -8.41 1.45 -4.71
CA ASN A 63 -9.58 2.33 -4.86
C ASN A 63 -9.18 3.80 -4.97
N LYS A 64 -8.16 4.21 -4.23
CA LYS A 64 -7.61 5.57 -4.29
C LYS A 64 -6.65 5.78 -5.47
N LYS A 65 -6.45 4.79 -6.30
CA LYS A 65 -5.54 4.81 -7.46
C LYS A 65 -4.08 5.08 -7.09
N VAL A 66 -3.68 4.77 -5.87
CA VAL A 66 -2.27 4.79 -5.44
C VAL A 66 -1.53 3.57 -5.98
N LEU A 67 -2.21 2.42 -6.00
CA LEU A 67 -1.71 1.19 -6.60
C LEU A 67 -2.62 0.77 -7.75
N HIS A 68 -2.03 0.15 -8.76
CA HIS A 68 -2.80 -0.46 -9.83
C HIS A 68 -3.55 -1.69 -9.29
N LYS A 69 -4.80 -1.86 -9.72
CA LYS A 69 -5.67 -2.97 -9.30
C LYS A 69 -5.01 -4.34 -9.50
N ASN A 70 -4.31 -4.53 -10.62
CA ASN A 70 -3.61 -5.78 -10.93
C ASN A 70 -2.45 -6.05 -9.97
N LYS A 71 -1.72 -5.00 -9.58
CA LYS A 71 -0.62 -5.11 -8.62
C LYS A 71 -1.14 -5.52 -7.24
N ALA A 72 -2.24 -4.93 -6.79
CA ALA A 72 -2.89 -5.28 -5.53
C ALA A 72 -3.35 -6.74 -5.53
N SER A 73 -3.99 -7.20 -6.58
CA SER A 73 -4.44 -8.59 -6.75
C SER A 73 -3.27 -9.57 -6.74
N ARG A 74 -2.19 -9.25 -7.44
CA ARG A 74 -0.98 -10.10 -7.50
C ARG A 74 -0.34 -10.22 -6.13
N THR A 75 -0.21 -9.13 -5.40
CA THR A 75 0.37 -9.12 -4.05
C THR A 75 -0.47 -9.96 -3.09
N LYS A 76 -1.79 -9.80 -3.12
CA LYS A 76 -2.72 -10.61 -2.31
C LYS A 76 -2.55 -12.11 -2.60
N SER A 77 -2.50 -12.48 -3.86
CA SER A 77 -2.34 -13.89 -4.27
C SER A 77 -1.02 -14.48 -3.78
N ARG A 78 0.07 -13.75 -3.93
CA ARG A 78 1.40 -14.19 -3.48
C ARG A 78 1.45 -14.42 -1.98
N LEU A 79 0.93 -13.48 -1.20
CA LEU A 79 0.90 -13.58 0.25
C LEU A 79 0.02 -14.73 0.72
N ASN A 80 -1.13 -14.91 0.09
CA ASN A 80 -2.04 -16.01 0.41
C ASN A 80 -1.39 -17.38 0.16
N LYS A 81 -0.67 -17.54 -0.95
CA LYS A 81 0.07 -18.78 -1.24
C LYS A 81 1.11 -19.07 -0.17
N LYS A 82 1.85 -18.08 0.27
CA LYS A 82 2.87 -18.23 1.32
C LYS A 82 2.24 -18.65 2.65
N ILE A 83 1.10 -18.10 2.99
CA ILE A 83 0.37 -18.43 4.22
C ILE A 83 -0.15 -19.86 4.15
N LYS A 84 -0.71 -20.28 3.02
CA LYS A 84 -1.19 -21.65 2.82
C LYS A 84 -0.08 -22.68 2.90
N ALA A 85 1.15 -22.30 2.55
CA ALA A 85 2.31 -23.18 2.64
C ALA A 85 2.82 -23.37 4.08
N LEU A 86 2.36 -22.56 5.01
CA LEU A 86 2.64 -22.76 6.44
C LEU A 86 1.73 -23.92 6.98
#